data_0f4a25661cc596073bb82d0a1d4bdb12
#
_entry.id   0f4a25661cc596073bb82d0a1d4bdb12
#
_cell.length_a   1.000
_cell.length_b   1.000
_cell.length_c   1.000
_cell.angle_alpha   90.00
_cell.angle_beta   90.00
_cell.angle_gamma   90.00
#
_symmetry.space_group_name_H-M   'P 1'
#
loop_
_entity.id
_entity.type
_entity.pdbx_description
1 polymer ?
#
loop_
_entity_poly.entity_id
_entity_poly.type
_entity_poly.pdbx_seq_one_letter_code
_entity_poly.pdbx_strand_id
1 'polypeptide(L)'
;MLPIFSHFFSFARIIPIIALSLVTTFSITHAYESDCGTMKAFENYIKRKKQPHYALVKESEKKETKCTPEVYYDSVYSIETAHIQVFYTMTGPHATTKAFAKATATSMEEAWDFYINKHKMREPKGPSVSLHFLQEVKNGLYPIEIVDLEQVRGHKIGDYFKNFGVTEPLDDFGFSQIFMENDFYYGSSKNENKDTIFVDGDTCLYAKSTIELRNIAHNFAYTDEWAKGIRLTSFHEFYHAVQLRYLDLSTPTFWFEASAAGFEEITNPDIDDYISYIPKFFERTGQPLSDSFRNYGASTLLLYLYNNVSKDIDKSIWENFSKNPNNSFEDQLIASIKPLKLDADSIFHDYSVRLSFSGKRSKDLPKKSWIHNDQSEWPEAKIIVSDSINPNIRSLAFKFYNIPQNYASPYVVDFTNFTGKASVALYKDGKASIYKIESNNTLNSMASVLSSSDSSVWIFSRFGESESLPIVNNDAAPHAYPVPWKEGPLCFAPLPRGKKFIEIRTRRGDLISQEKYEGTSFCLQEDQVKSMMAPGLFRFRVGNKGRTTSFIIAY
;
A
#
# COMPACT_ATOMS: atom_id res chain seq x y z
N MET A 1 6.89 -20.52 -90.83
CA MET A 1 5.43 -20.42 -90.99
C MET A 1 4.86 -20.23 -89.58
N LEU A 2 4.32 -19.03 -89.32
CA LEU A 2 3.45 -18.70 -88.16
C LEU A 2 2.13 -19.47 -88.24
N PRO A 3 1.37 -19.68 -87.18
CA PRO A 3 0.55 -18.64 -86.55
C PRO A 3 0.55 -18.69 -84.99
N ILE A 4 0.64 -17.56 -84.33
CA ILE A 4 -0.28 -16.74 -83.55
C ILE A 4 -1.47 -17.52 -82.93
N PHE A 5 -1.48 -17.60 -81.60
CA PHE A 5 -2.70 -17.56 -80.82
C PHE A 5 -2.48 -16.90 -79.44
N SER A 6 -3.25 -15.88 -79.22
CA SER A 6 -3.42 -15.09 -78.03
C SER A 6 -4.00 -15.89 -76.85
N HIS A 7 -3.52 -15.78 -75.65
CA HIS A 7 -4.27 -16.12 -74.47
C HIS A 7 -4.17 -15.04 -73.40
N PHE A 8 -5.32 -14.57 -72.98
CA PHE A 8 -5.64 -13.67 -71.90
C PHE A 8 -5.01 -14.11 -70.58
N PHE A 9 -4.22 -13.24 -69.96
CA PHE A 9 -3.84 -13.37 -68.58
C PHE A 9 -4.90 -12.73 -67.69
N SER A 10 -5.66 -13.56 -66.96
CA SER A 10 -6.50 -13.18 -65.85
C SER A 10 -5.61 -12.94 -64.63
N PHE A 11 -5.50 -11.69 -64.21
CA PHE A 11 -4.86 -11.32 -62.93
C PHE A 11 -5.80 -11.68 -61.78
N ALA A 12 -5.61 -12.85 -61.16
CA ALA A 12 -6.15 -13.13 -59.82
C ALA A 12 -5.35 -12.35 -58.78
N ARG A 13 -5.93 -11.30 -58.22
CA ARG A 13 -5.43 -10.59 -57.07
C ARG A 13 -5.49 -11.51 -55.85
N ILE A 14 -4.35 -12.06 -55.45
CA ILE A 14 -4.18 -12.69 -54.13
C ILE A 14 -4.06 -11.55 -53.14
N ILE A 15 -5.12 -11.28 -52.39
CA ILE A 15 -5.11 -10.45 -51.18
C ILE A 15 -4.54 -11.34 -50.07
N PRO A 16 -3.39 -11.03 -49.46
CA PRO A 16 -2.99 -11.72 -48.25
C PRO A 16 -3.94 -11.28 -47.13
N ILE A 17 -4.78 -12.19 -46.67
CA ILE A 17 -5.50 -12.07 -45.42
C ILE A 17 -4.42 -12.13 -44.32
N ILE A 18 -3.95 -10.97 -43.92
CA ILE A 18 -3.25 -10.84 -42.64
C ILE A 18 -4.32 -11.06 -41.57
N ALA A 19 -4.40 -12.29 -41.10
CA ALA A 19 -5.10 -12.60 -39.86
C ALA A 19 -4.33 -11.87 -38.75
N LEU A 20 -4.78 -10.65 -38.44
CA LEU A 20 -4.38 -9.94 -37.23
C LEU A 20 -4.99 -10.73 -36.07
N SER A 21 -4.24 -11.71 -35.58
CA SER A 21 -4.49 -12.28 -34.26
C SER A 21 -4.30 -11.15 -33.27
N LEU A 22 -5.39 -10.44 -32.97
CA LEU A 22 -5.54 -9.71 -31.71
C LEU A 22 -5.44 -10.77 -30.61
N VAL A 23 -4.23 -11.09 -30.22
CA VAL A 23 -3.97 -11.58 -28.87
C VAL A 23 -4.34 -10.41 -27.98
N THR A 24 -5.62 -10.35 -27.59
CA THR A 24 -6.00 -9.63 -26.39
C THR A 24 -5.26 -10.33 -25.27
N THR A 25 -4.07 -9.86 -24.97
CA THR A 25 -3.51 -9.98 -23.63
C THR A 25 -4.49 -9.25 -22.73
N PHE A 26 -5.51 -9.96 -22.28
CA PHE A 26 -6.20 -9.59 -21.06
C PHE A 26 -5.10 -9.60 -20.01
N SER A 27 -4.59 -8.42 -19.74
CA SER A 27 -3.74 -8.21 -18.59
C SER A 27 -4.55 -8.63 -17.38
N ILE A 28 -4.21 -9.77 -16.81
CA ILE A 28 -4.76 -10.34 -15.57
C ILE A 28 -4.40 -9.43 -14.36
N THR A 29 -3.81 -8.28 -14.62
CA THR A 29 -3.42 -7.28 -13.62
C THR A 29 -4.58 -6.72 -12.77
N HIS A 30 -5.82 -7.13 -13.01
CA HIS A 30 -6.97 -6.75 -12.17
C HIS A 30 -7.45 -7.86 -11.23
N ALA A 31 -6.88 -9.06 -11.30
CA ALA A 31 -7.32 -10.19 -10.48
C ALA A 31 -6.70 -10.20 -9.08
N TYR A 32 -5.62 -9.46 -8.84
CA TYR A 32 -4.85 -9.50 -7.60
C TYR A 32 -4.94 -8.23 -6.74
N GLU A 33 -5.80 -7.27 -7.05
CA GLU A 33 -6.11 -6.16 -6.11
C GLU A 33 -7.01 -6.63 -4.95
N SER A 34 -6.67 -7.76 -4.31
CA SER A 34 -7.40 -8.20 -3.13
C SER A 34 -6.76 -7.59 -1.89
N ASP A 35 -7.55 -6.85 -1.14
CA ASP A 35 -7.15 -6.47 0.22
C ASP A 35 -7.11 -7.74 1.09
N CYS A 36 -6.08 -7.90 1.92
CA CYS A 36 -6.04 -8.94 2.93
C CYS A 36 -7.17 -8.73 3.95
N GLY A 37 -7.90 -9.78 4.27
CA GLY A 37 -9.02 -9.73 5.24
C GLY A 37 -8.56 -9.58 6.69
N THR A 38 -7.30 -9.84 6.99
CA THR A 38 -6.75 -9.92 8.34
C THR A 38 -6.85 -8.62 9.11
N MET A 39 -6.63 -7.45 8.47
CA MET A 39 -6.82 -6.16 9.14
C MET A 39 -8.27 -5.95 9.59
N LYS A 40 -9.24 -6.37 8.78
CA LYS A 40 -10.65 -6.32 9.14
C LYS A 40 -11.00 -7.29 10.26
N ALA A 41 -10.40 -8.49 10.26
CA ALA A 41 -10.53 -9.46 11.34
C ALA A 41 -10.00 -8.88 12.67
N PHE A 42 -8.87 -8.19 12.64
CA PHE A 42 -8.32 -7.45 13.78
C PHE A 42 -9.27 -6.40 14.31
N GLU A 43 -9.78 -5.54 13.43
CA GLU A 43 -10.75 -4.51 13.83
C GLU A 43 -11.99 -5.13 14.48
N ASN A 44 -12.50 -6.22 13.92
CA ASN A 44 -13.64 -6.93 14.44
C ASN A 44 -13.33 -7.56 15.82
N TYR A 45 -12.15 -8.14 15.98
CA TYR A 45 -11.68 -8.65 17.27
C TYR A 45 -11.61 -7.55 18.33
N ILE A 46 -10.99 -6.41 18.03
CA ILE A 46 -10.90 -5.26 18.93
C ILE A 46 -12.29 -4.72 19.28
N LYS A 47 -13.20 -4.64 18.32
CA LYS A 47 -14.58 -4.20 18.55
C LYS A 47 -15.31 -5.17 19.50
N ARG A 48 -15.20 -6.48 19.28
CA ARG A 48 -15.78 -7.52 20.15
C ARG A 48 -15.25 -7.41 21.59
N LYS A 49 -13.94 -7.23 21.76
CA LYS A 49 -13.30 -7.08 23.08
C LYS A 49 -13.75 -5.84 23.86
N LYS A 50 -14.08 -4.74 23.17
CA LYS A 50 -14.55 -3.49 23.78
C LYS A 50 -16.04 -3.51 24.14
N GLN A 51 -16.81 -4.50 23.67
CA GLN A 51 -18.23 -4.62 24.01
C GLN A 51 -18.39 -5.24 25.41
N PRO A 52 -19.26 -4.67 26.26
CA PRO A 52 -19.57 -5.31 27.55
C PRO A 52 -20.11 -6.73 27.32
N HIS A 53 -19.70 -7.67 28.15
CA HIS A 53 -20.12 -9.08 28.08
C HIS A 53 -21.64 -9.29 27.90
N TYR A 54 -22.45 -8.31 28.32
CA TYR A 54 -23.92 -8.29 28.19
C TYR A 54 -24.41 -8.12 26.74
N ALA A 55 -23.61 -7.52 25.86
CA ALA A 55 -23.97 -7.34 24.44
C ALA A 55 -23.74 -8.63 23.64
N LEU A 56 -22.75 -9.44 24.02
CA LEU A 56 -22.48 -10.75 23.41
C LEU A 56 -23.62 -11.77 23.68
N VAL A 57 -24.20 -11.72 24.86
CA VAL A 57 -25.36 -12.58 25.21
C VAL A 57 -26.61 -12.16 24.43
N LYS A 58 -26.81 -10.86 24.17
CA LYS A 58 -27.97 -10.37 23.40
C LYS A 58 -27.84 -10.60 21.90
N GLU A 59 -26.62 -10.67 21.38
CA GLU A 59 -26.37 -10.99 19.96
C GLU A 59 -26.55 -12.48 19.68
N SER A 60 -26.23 -13.35 20.65
CA SER A 60 -26.51 -14.80 20.59
C SER A 60 -27.99 -15.13 20.71
N GLU A 61 -28.81 -14.23 21.27
CA GLU A 61 -30.28 -14.36 21.32
C GLU A 61 -30.99 -13.79 20.06
N LYS A 62 -30.30 -13.12 19.15
CA LYS A 62 -30.86 -12.90 17.83
C LYS A 62 -31.00 -14.26 17.17
N LYS A 63 -32.24 -14.69 17.01
CA LYS A 63 -32.65 -15.87 16.25
C LYS A 63 -31.71 -16.04 15.11
N GLU A 64 -30.81 -17.03 15.17
CA GLU A 64 -29.99 -17.44 14.04
C GLU A 64 -30.96 -17.62 12.88
N THR A 65 -30.74 -16.86 11.82
CA THR A 65 -31.52 -17.07 10.61
C THR A 65 -31.20 -18.49 10.18
N LYS A 66 -32.21 -19.32 9.94
CA LYS A 66 -32.04 -20.72 9.52
C LYS A 66 -31.19 -20.86 8.26
N CYS A 67 -30.99 -19.78 7.53
CA CYS A 67 -30.12 -19.66 6.38
C CYS A 67 -28.69 -19.28 6.81
N THR A 68 -27.98 -20.17 7.48
CA THR A 68 -26.57 -19.99 7.83
C THR A 68 -25.67 -20.79 6.89
N PRO A 69 -24.50 -20.28 6.50
CA PRO A 69 -23.58 -20.96 5.58
C PRO A 69 -23.16 -22.36 6.02
N GLU A 70 -23.21 -22.64 7.32
CA GLU A 70 -22.82 -23.93 7.91
C GLU A 70 -23.65 -25.12 7.46
N VAL A 71 -24.79 -24.88 6.85
CA VAL A 71 -25.78 -25.93 6.52
C VAL A 71 -25.54 -26.54 5.13
N TYR A 72 -24.57 -26.04 4.35
CA TYR A 72 -24.48 -26.31 2.91
C TYR A 72 -23.29 -27.15 2.48
N TYR A 73 -22.89 -28.15 3.25
CA TYR A 73 -21.89 -29.13 2.84
C TYR A 73 -22.24 -30.53 3.34
N ASP A 74 -21.91 -31.55 2.53
CA ASP A 74 -22.27 -32.95 2.89
C ASP A 74 -21.22 -33.56 3.83
N SER A 75 -19.93 -33.28 3.57
CA SER A 75 -18.82 -33.86 4.31
C SER A 75 -17.64 -32.92 4.37
N VAL A 76 -16.96 -32.89 5.49
CA VAL A 76 -15.67 -32.21 5.66
C VAL A 76 -14.55 -33.23 5.53
N TYR A 77 -13.54 -32.90 4.74
CA TYR A 77 -12.33 -33.67 4.56
C TYR A 77 -11.16 -32.93 5.18
N SER A 78 -10.08 -33.67 5.49
CA SER A 78 -8.84 -33.03 5.93
C SER A 78 -7.61 -33.57 5.20
N ILE A 79 -6.59 -32.73 5.08
CA ILE A 79 -5.26 -33.08 4.64
C ILE A 79 -4.29 -32.66 5.74
N GLU A 80 -3.45 -33.58 6.16
CA GLU A 80 -2.45 -33.35 7.21
C GLU A 80 -1.06 -33.37 6.61
N THR A 81 -0.20 -32.47 7.10
CA THR A 81 1.24 -32.44 6.87
C THR A 81 1.97 -32.57 8.20
N ALA A 82 3.27 -32.24 8.27
CA ALA A 82 4.00 -32.33 9.53
C ALA A 82 3.49 -31.34 10.60
N HIS A 83 3.02 -30.14 10.18
CA HIS A 83 2.65 -29.07 11.09
C HIS A 83 1.25 -28.48 10.81
N ILE A 84 0.63 -28.80 9.68
CA ILE A 84 -0.59 -28.16 9.17
C ILE A 84 -1.71 -29.19 9.02
N GLN A 85 -2.93 -28.77 9.35
CA GLN A 85 -4.16 -29.51 9.03
C GLN A 85 -5.10 -28.61 8.24
N VAL A 86 -5.36 -28.97 6.99
CA VAL A 86 -6.26 -28.24 6.09
C VAL A 86 -7.60 -28.93 6.03
N PHE A 87 -8.66 -28.24 6.40
CA PHE A 87 -10.04 -28.70 6.28
C PHE A 87 -10.72 -28.12 5.04
N TYR A 88 -11.51 -28.91 4.34
CA TYR A 88 -12.21 -28.51 3.12
C TYR A 88 -13.44 -29.36 2.87
N THR A 89 -14.33 -28.87 2.00
CA THR A 89 -15.48 -29.63 1.49
C THR A 89 -15.45 -29.66 -0.04
N MET A 90 -16.17 -30.63 -0.63
CA MET A 90 -16.30 -30.75 -2.10
C MET A 90 -17.72 -30.42 -2.57
N THR A 91 -18.59 -29.99 -1.68
CA THR A 91 -20.00 -29.66 -1.98
C THR A 91 -20.39 -28.32 -1.39
N GLY A 92 -21.44 -27.72 -1.92
CA GLY A 92 -21.98 -26.45 -1.46
C GLY A 92 -21.14 -25.21 -1.79
N PRO A 93 -21.42 -24.07 -1.17
CA PRO A 93 -20.74 -22.81 -1.49
C PRO A 93 -19.25 -22.82 -1.15
N HIS A 94 -18.85 -23.61 -0.16
CA HIS A 94 -17.47 -23.75 0.28
C HIS A 94 -16.67 -24.81 -0.52
N ALA A 95 -17.26 -25.36 -1.60
CA ALA A 95 -16.66 -26.46 -2.33
C ALA A 95 -15.32 -26.06 -2.94
N THR A 96 -14.34 -26.93 -2.75
CA THR A 96 -13.05 -26.87 -3.46
C THR A 96 -12.62 -28.27 -3.90
N THR A 97 -11.52 -28.40 -4.63
CA THR A 97 -11.01 -29.70 -5.05
C THR A 97 -9.98 -30.24 -4.07
N LYS A 98 -9.83 -31.57 -4.02
CA LYS A 98 -8.73 -32.20 -3.28
C LYS A 98 -7.35 -31.71 -3.76
N ALA A 99 -7.20 -31.37 -5.04
CA ALA A 99 -5.96 -30.85 -5.60
C ALA A 99 -5.64 -29.47 -5.03
N PHE A 100 -6.63 -28.59 -4.94
CA PHE A 100 -6.51 -27.27 -4.31
C PHE A 100 -6.11 -27.41 -2.84
N ALA A 101 -6.84 -28.22 -2.07
CA ALA A 101 -6.56 -28.43 -0.65
C ALA A 101 -5.14 -29.02 -0.43
N LYS A 102 -4.69 -29.92 -1.30
CA LYS A 102 -3.32 -30.47 -1.24
C LYS A 102 -2.26 -29.41 -1.54
N ALA A 103 -2.51 -28.54 -2.52
CA ALA A 103 -1.59 -27.46 -2.86
C ALA A 103 -1.50 -26.45 -1.69
N THR A 104 -2.65 -26.09 -1.07
CA THR A 104 -2.69 -25.24 0.12
C THR A 104 -1.86 -25.85 1.26
N ALA A 105 -2.09 -27.14 1.58
CA ALA A 105 -1.33 -27.83 2.63
C ALA A 105 0.18 -27.83 2.35
N THR A 106 0.59 -28.05 1.11
CA THR A 106 1.99 -28.02 0.71
C THR A 106 2.58 -26.61 0.85
N SER A 107 1.90 -25.57 0.34
CA SER A 107 2.39 -24.20 0.41
C SER A 107 2.46 -23.67 1.84
N MET A 108 1.53 -24.04 2.70
CA MET A 108 1.55 -23.69 4.13
C MET A 108 2.69 -24.38 4.87
N GLU A 109 3.01 -25.64 4.53
CA GLU A 109 4.16 -26.34 5.08
C GLU A 109 5.49 -25.72 4.61
N GLU A 110 5.57 -25.27 3.35
CA GLU A 110 6.72 -24.51 2.84
C GLU A 110 6.87 -23.16 3.56
N ALA A 111 5.76 -22.48 3.86
CA ALA A 111 5.75 -21.25 4.64
C ALA A 111 6.21 -21.50 6.10
N TRP A 112 5.78 -22.62 6.71
CA TRP A 112 6.31 -23.05 8.01
C TRP A 112 7.82 -23.22 7.97
N ASP A 113 8.34 -23.98 6.99
CA ASP A 113 9.78 -24.21 6.87
C ASP A 113 10.55 -22.89 6.72
N PHE A 114 10.02 -21.96 5.93
CA PHE A 114 10.64 -20.66 5.71
C PHE A 114 10.67 -19.81 6.98
N TYR A 115 9.51 -19.55 7.59
CA TYR A 115 9.44 -18.62 8.72
C TYR A 115 9.94 -19.23 10.03
N ILE A 116 9.59 -20.48 10.31
CA ILE A 116 9.91 -21.10 11.59
C ILE A 116 11.28 -21.75 11.56
N ASN A 117 11.54 -22.63 10.56
CA ASN A 117 12.77 -23.40 10.53
C ASN A 117 13.98 -22.57 10.06
N LYS A 118 13.83 -21.75 9.01
CA LYS A 118 14.94 -20.96 8.46
C LYS A 118 15.10 -19.62 9.18
N HIS A 119 14.02 -18.83 9.30
CA HIS A 119 14.08 -17.52 9.94
C HIS A 119 13.97 -17.56 11.46
N LYS A 120 13.69 -18.74 12.07
CA LYS A 120 13.60 -18.90 13.53
C LYS A 120 12.61 -17.95 14.18
N MET A 121 11.50 -17.68 13.54
CA MET A 121 10.40 -16.93 14.11
C MET A 121 9.55 -17.83 15.04
N ARG A 122 8.67 -17.22 15.81
CA ARG A 122 7.80 -17.93 16.76
C ARG A 122 6.73 -18.74 16.01
N GLU A 123 6.54 -19.99 16.40
CA GLU A 123 5.51 -20.84 15.85
C GLU A 123 4.11 -20.26 16.04
N PRO A 124 3.23 -20.28 15.03
CA PRO A 124 1.83 -19.91 15.19
C PRO A 124 1.11 -20.87 16.12
N LYS A 125 -0.01 -20.45 16.71
CA LYS A 125 -0.85 -21.26 17.57
C LYS A 125 -2.27 -21.22 17.06
N GLY A 126 -2.89 -22.39 16.89
CA GLY A 126 -4.26 -22.55 16.46
C GLY A 126 -5.18 -23.11 17.55
N PRO A 127 -6.50 -23.02 17.35
CA PRO A 127 -7.49 -23.63 18.23
C PRO A 127 -7.48 -25.16 18.12
N SER A 128 -8.02 -25.83 19.11
CA SER A 128 -8.21 -27.30 19.10
C SER A 128 -9.45 -27.75 18.32
N VAL A 129 -10.30 -26.81 17.94
CA VAL A 129 -11.48 -27.05 17.09
C VAL A 129 -11.51 -25.93 16.04
N SER A 130 -11.63 -26.29 14.78
CA SER A 130 -11.69 -25.33 13.68
C SER A 130 -12.96 -24.46 13.75
N LEU A 131 -12.88 -23.22 13.28
CA LEU A 131 -13.91 -22.22 13.56
C LEU A 131 -15.14 -22.34 12.66
N HIS A 132 -14.96 -22.65 11.38
CA HIS A 132 -16.07 -22.71 10.42
C HIS A 132 -16.69 -24.11 10.38
N PHE A 133 -15.90 -25.13 10.09
CA PHE A 133 -16.37 -26.50 9.97
C PHE A 133 -16.54 -27.23 11.32
N LEU A 134 -16.09 -26.65 12.43
CA LEU A 134 -16.14 -27.18 13.78
C LEU A 134 -15.52 -28.58 13.89
N GLN A 135 -14.44 -28.83 13.17
CA GLN A 135 -13.73 -30.10 13.19
C GLN A 135 -12.65 -30.11 14.28
N GLU A 136 -12.43 -31.25 14.90
CA GLU A 136 -11.33 -31.43 15.84
C GLU A 136 -9.99 -31.30 15.16
N VAL A 137 -9.12 -30.46 15.70
CA VAL A 137 -7.75 -30.24 15.21
C VAL A 137 -6.83 -31.24 15.91
N LYS A 138 -6.08 -31.99 15.12
CA LYS A 138 -5.12 -32.95 15.64
C LYS A 138 -4.03 -32.23 16.43
N ASN A 139 -3.72 -32.78 17.61
CA ASN A 139 -2.77 -32.15 18.52
C ASN A 139 -1.42 -31.85 17.86
N GLY A 140 -0.97 -30.61 17.99
CA GLY A 140 0.29 -30.10 17.44
C GLY A 140 0.18 -29.57 16.01
N LEU A 141 -0.97 -29.71 15.33
CA LEU A 141 -1.15 -29.14 13.99
C LEU A 141 -1.83 -27.76 14.05
N TYR A 142 -1.48 -26.92 13.10
CA TYR A 142 -2.10 -25.61 12.90
C TYR A 142 -3.27 -25.71 11.91
N PRO A 143 -4.50 -25.27 12.26
CA PRO A 143 -5.67 -25.44 11.41
C PRO A 143 -5.78 -24.36 10.34
N ILE A 144 -6.16 -24.79 9.14
CA ILE A 144 -6.51 -23.96 8.01
C ILE A 144 -7.83 -24.46 7.45
N GLU A 145 -8.75 -23.57 7.15
CA GLU A 145 -10.03 -23.90 6.52
C GLU A 145 -10.13 -23.25 5.14
N ILE A 146 -10.48 -24.05 4.15
CA ILE A 146 -10.76 -23.56 2.80
C ILE A 146 -12.27 -23.35 2.69
N VAL A 147 -12.68 -22.09 2.57
CA VAL A 147 -14.09 -21.69 2.61
C VAL A 147 -14.34 -20.54 1.62
N ASP A 148 -15.59 -20.36 1.21
CA ASP A 148 -16.03 -19.11 0.59
C ASP A 148 -15.99 -18.01 1.66
N LEU A 149 -15.05 -17.07 1.50
CA LEU A 149 -14.81 -16.00 2.46
C LEU A 149 -15.98 -15.00 2.56
N GLU A 150 -16.90 -14.98 1.60
CA GLU A 150 -18.12 -14.20 1.73
C GLU A 150 -19.08 -14.75 2.81
N GLN A 151 -18.92 -16.01 3.22
CA GLN A 151 -19.88 -16.74 4.03
C GLN A 151 -19.24 -17.47 5.23
N VAL A 152 -18.26 -16.86 5.89
CA VAL A 152 -17.58 -17.46 7.05
C VAL A 152 -18.48 -17.44 8.28
N ARG A 153 -18.52 -18.56 9.01
CA ARG A 153 -19.27 -18.70 10.27
C ARG A 153 -18.91 -17.60 11.28
N GLY A 154 -19.93 -17.02 11.90
CA GLY A 154 -19.76 -15.96 12.90
C GLY A 154 -19.49 -14.56 12.32
N HIS A 155 -19.45 -14.43 11.00
CA HIS A 155 -19.29 -13.17 10.30
C HIS A 155 -20.54 -12.81 9.50
N LYS A 156 -20.70 -11.52 9.18
CA LYS A 156 -21.74 -11.09 8.25
C LYS A 156 -21.39 -11.54 6.85
N ILE A 157 -22.37 -11.94 6.05
CA ILE A 157 -22.18 -12.24 4.64
C ILE A 157 -21.52 -11.06 3.94
N GLY A 158 -20.43 -11.34 3.23
CA GLY A 158 -19.63 -10.35 2.52
C GLY A 158 -18.63 -9.57 3.38
N ASP A 159 -18.42 -9.95 4.65
CA ASP A 159 -17.42 -9.29 5.52
C ASP A 159 -16.01 -9.38 4.93
N TYR A 160 -15.68 -10.50 4.30
CA TYR A 160 -14.38 -10.73 3.66
C TYR A 160 -14.47 -10.79 2.14
N PHE A 161 -15.43 -10.06 1.56
CA PHE A 161 -15.59 -9.97 0.12
C PHE A 161 -14.31 -9.46 -0.57
N LYS A 162 -13.89 -10.16 -1.61
CA LYS A 162 -12.65 -9.91 -2.37
C LYS A 162 -11.34 -10.19 -1.63
N ASN A 163 -11.37 -10.88 -0.50
CA ASN A 163 -10.14 -11.33 0.12
C ASN A 163 -9.78 -12.74 -0.38
N PHE A 164 -8.49 -13.04 -0.52
CA PHE A 164 -7.99 -14.37 -0.87
C PHE A 164 -7.68 -15.20 0.36
N GLY A 165 -7.38 -14.53 1.46
CA GLY A 165 -7.11 -15.13 2.74
C GLY A 165 -7.48 -14.21 3.89
N VAL A 166 -7.61 -14.80 5.06
CA VAL A 166 -7.84 -14.11 6.32
C VAL A 166 -7.18 -14.89 7.43
N THR A 167 -6.33 -14.24 8.20
CA THR A 167 -5.84 -14.77 9.48
C THR A 167 -6.62 -14.15 10.61
N GLU A 168 -7.53 -14.90 11.21
CA GLU A 168 -8.38 -14.43 12.28
C GLU A 168 -7.71 -14.57 13.65
N PRO A 169 -7.52 -13.45 14.40
CA PRO A 169 -7.02 -13.48 15.76
C PRO A 169 -8.11 -13.98 16.72
N LEU A 170 -7.76 -14.89 17.64
CA LEU A 170 -8.70 -15.51 18.56
C LEU A 170 -8.56 -14.99 19.99
N ASP A 171 -7.35 -14.64 20.39
CA ASP A 171 -7.05 -14.13 21.73
C ASP A 171 -5.86 -13.17 21.75
N ASP A 172 -5.56 -12.62 22.94
CA ASP A 172 -4.42 -11.72 23.16
C ASP A 172 -3.08 -12.47 23.27
N PHE A 173 -3.08 -13.80 23.18
CA PHE A 173 -1.87 -14.63 23.29
C PHE A 173 -1.35 -15.08 21.92
N GLY A 174 -1.99 -14.58 20.86
CA GLY A 174 -1.63 -14.83 19.47
C GLY A 174 -2.09 -16.20 18.96
N PHE A 175 -3.17 -16.73 19.50
CA PHE A 175 -3.90 -17.80 18.84
C PHE A 175 -4.64 -17.25 17.64
N SER A 176 -4.59 -17.98 16.55
CA SER A 176 -5.23 -17.59 15.30
C SER A 176 -5.62 -18.80 14.46
N GLN A 177 -6.44 -18.56 13.46
CA GLN A 177 -6.77 -19.54 12.43
C GLN A 177 -6.76 -18.85 11.06
N ILE A 178 -6.31 -19.58 10.04
CA ILE A 178 -6.31 -19.10 8.66
C ILE A 178 -7.54 -19.64 7.93
N PHE A 179 -8.21 -18.73 7.22
CA PHE A 179 -9.18 -19.03 6.19
C PHE A 179 -8.58 -18.72 4.83
N MET A 180 -8.72 -19.66 3.89
CA MET A 180 -8.32 -19.52 2.50
C MET A 180 -9.56 -19.48 1.62
N GLU A 181 -9.62 -18.56 0.66
CA GLU A 181 -10.69 -18.57 -0.35
C GLU A 181 -10.69 -19.86 -1.14
N ASN A 182 -11.88 -20.41 -1.39
CA ASN A 182 -12.03 -21.76 -1.91
C ASN A 182 -11.76 -21.90 -3.41
N ASP A 183 -11.88 -20.82 -4.20
CA ASP A 183 -11.72 -20.87 -5.65
C ASP A 183 -11.13 -19.61 -6.28
N PHE A 184 -10.80 -18.59 -5.48
CA PHE A 184 -10.31 -17.27 -5.91
C PHE A 184 -11.21 -16.59 -6.94
N TYR A 185 -12.49 -16.93 -6.94
CA TYR A 185 -13.47 -16.32 -7.81
C TYR A 185 -14.38 -15.38 -7.02
N TYR A 186 -14.31 -14.12 -7.34
CA TYR A 186 -15.29 -13.16 -6.85
C TYR A 186 -16.47 -13.13 -7.80
N GLY A 187 -17.45 -13.97 -7.54
CA GLY A 187 -18.71 -13.91 -8.24
C GLY A 187 -19.26 -12.50 -8.13
N SER A 188 -19.64 -11.91 -9.25
CA SER A 188 -20.40 -10.67 -9.18
C SER A 188 -21.59 -10.97 -8.27
N SER A 189 -21.73 -10.24 -7.18
CA SER A 189 -22.79 -10.34 -6.17
C SER A 189 -24.21 -10.20 -6.76
N LYS A 190 -24.33 -10.18 -8.06
CA LYS A 190 -25.55 -9.96 -8.81
C LYS A 190 -26.04 -11.27 -9.44
N ASN A 191 -26.76 -12.00 -8.62
CA ASN A 191 -27.84 -12.94 -9.01
C ASN A 191 -27.57 -14.08 -10.01
N GLU A 192 -26.44 -14.19 -10.68
CA GLU A 192 -26.27 -15.15 -11.77
C GLU A 192 -25.88 -16.56 -11.32
N ASN A 193 -25.30 -16.70 -10.12
CA ASN A 193 -24.79 -17.97 -9.60
C ASN A 193 -25.38 -18.35 -8.24
N LYS A 194 -26.59 -17.91 -7.95
CA LYS A 194 -27.27 -18.28 -6.69
C LYS A 194 -28.13 -19.50 -6.89
N ASP A 195 -28.07 -20.42 -5.93
CA ASP A 195 -29.00 -21.53 -5.81
C ASP A 195 -29.96 -21.34 -4.64
N THR A 196 -31.04 -22.06 -4.65
CA THR A 196 -32.06 -22.01 -3.63
C THR A 196 -32.14 -23.37 -2.96
N ILE A 197 -32.01 -23.40 -1.66
CA ILE A 197 -32.25 -24.61 -0.85
C ILE A 197 -33.32 -24.35 0.17
N PHE A 198 -33.90 -25.41 0.67
CA PHE A 198 -34.90 -25.38 1.72
C PHE A 198 -34.27 -25.92 3.03
N VAL A 199 -34.29 -25.11 4.07
CA VAL A 199 -33.78 -25.47 5.39
C VAL A 199 -34.90 -25.27 6.40
N ASP A 200 -35.37 -26.35 7.00
CA ASP A 200 -36.45 -26.34 8.00
C ASP A 200 -37.70 -25.53 7.60
N GLY A 201 -38.02 -25.55 6.31
CA GLY A 201 -39.18 -24.86 5.73
C GLY A 201 -38.90 -23.42 5.24
N ASP A 202 -37.71 -22.88 5.45
CA ASP A 202 -37.31 -21.59 4.94
C ASP A 202 -36.54 -21.75 3.61
N THR A 203 -36.73 -20.79 2.69
CA THR A 203 -36.01 -20.74 1.43
C THR A 203 -34.73 -19.92 1.62
N CYS A 204 -33.60 -20.55 1.39
CA CYS A 204 -32.28 -19.90 1.52
C CYS A 204 -31.61 -19.78 0.16
N LEU A 205 -31.04 -18.59 -0.11
CA LEU A 205 -30.23 -18.32 -1.30
C LEU A 205 -28.76 -18.36 -0.92
N TYR A 206 -27.95 -19.08 -1.66
CA TYR A 206 -26.50 -19.10 -1.49
C TYR A 206 -25.78 -18.97 -2.84
N ALA A 207 -24.56 -18.41 -2.82
CA ALA A 207 -23.71 -18.38 -3.99
C ALA A 207 -23.07 -19.77 -4.19
N LYS A 208 -23.11 -20.31 -5.42
CA LYS A 208 -22.36 -21.51 -5.76
C LYS A 208 -20.90 -21.18 -6.00
N SER A 209 -20.00 -22.00 -5.45
CA SER A 209 -18.58 -21.89 -5.80
C SER A 209 -18.37 -22.16 -7.29
N THR A 210 -17.32 -21.58 -7.86
CA THR A 210 -16.91 -21.85 -9.25
C THR A 210 -16.66 -23.33 -9.48
N ILE A 211 -16.17 -24.05 -8.45
CA ILE A 211 -15.93 -25.48 -8.51
C ILE A 211 -17.23 -26.26 -8.60
N GLU A 212 -18.22 -25.92 -7.78
CA GLU A 212 -19.54 -26.53 -7.84
C GLU A 212 -20.20 -26.31 -9.20
N LEU A 213 -20.15 -25.09 -9.72
CA LEU A 213 -20.66 -24.75 -11.06
C LEU A 213 -19.96 -25.51 -12.18
N ARG A 214 -18.64 -25.70 -12.07
CA ARG A 214 -17.85 -26.42 -13.07
C ARG A 214 -17.97 -27.94 -12.96
N ASN A 215 -18.16 -28.48 -11.77
CA ASN A 215 -18.45 -29.91 -11.58
C ASN A 215 -19.73 -30.33 -12.26
N ILE A 216 -20.73 -29.46 -12.33
CA ILE A 216 -21.93 -29.66 -13.16
C ILE A 216 -21.57 -29.79 -14.63
N ALA A 217 -20.49 -29.13 -15.10
CA ALA A 217 -20.00 -29.16 -16.47
C ALA A 217 -18.93 -30.23 -16.78
N HIS A 218 -18.59 -31.09 -15.87
CA HIS A 218 -17.75 -32.30 -15.99
C HIS A 218 -16.23 -32.14 -16.23
N ASN A 219 -15.65 -30.93 -16.28
CA ASN A 219 -14.20 -30.79 -16.58
C ASN A 219 -13.53 -29.64 -15.82
N PHE A 220 -13.40 -29.82 -14.50
CA PHE A 220 -12.64 -28.86 -13.72
C PHE A 220 -11.17 -29.27 -13.62
N ALA A 221 -10.25 -28.44 -14.13
CA ALA A 221 -8.82 -28.62 -14.00
C ALA A 221 -8.23 -27.54 -13.06
N TYR A 222 -7.34 -27.95 -12.18
CA TYR A 222 -6.49 -27.06 -11.42
C TYR A 222 -5.63 -26.22 -12.35
N THR A 223 -5.66 -24.89 -12.22
CA THR A 223 -4.97 -23.96 -13.13
C THR A 223 -3.67 -23.43 -12.55
N ASP A 224 -2.79 -22.92 -13.42
CA ASP A 224 -1.55 -22.29 -12.98
C ASP A 224 -1.81 -21.00 -12.17
N GLU A 225 -2.88 -20.27 -12.46
CA GLU A 225 -3.32 -19.11 -11.71
C GLU A 225 -3.69 -19.48 -10.28
N TRP A 226 -4.34 -20.62 -10.08
CA TRP A 226 -4.64 -21.12 -8.75
C TRP A 226 -3.37 -21.49 -8.00
N ALA A 227 -2.40 -22.12 -8.66
CA ALA A 227 -1.13 -22.47 -8.04
C ALA A 227 -0.42 -21.24 -7.50
N LYS A 228 -0.39 -20.16 -8.29
CA LYS A 228 0.20 -18.88 -7.89
C LYS A 228 -0.58 -18.23 -6.74
N GLY A 229 -1.90 -18.12 -6.86
CA GLY A 229 -2.76 -17.53 -5.83
C GLY A 229 -2.65 -18.27 -4.49
N ILE A 230 -2.72 -19.62 -4.50
CA ILE A 230 -2.56 -20.43 -3.30
C ILE A 230 -1.18 -20.16 -2.66
N ARG A 231 -0.14 -20.11 -3.46
CA ARG A 231 1.21 -19.95 -2.96
C ARG A 231 1.41 -18.58 -2.30
N LEU A 232 1.05 -17.50 -2.98
CA LEU A 232 1.13 -16.14 -2.42
C LEU A 232 0.30 -16.02 -1.14
N THR A 233 -0.99 -16.36 -1.20
CA THR A 233 -1.90 -16.25 -0.06
C THR A 233 -1.43 -17.11 1.12
N SER A 234 -0.90 -18.32 0.86
CA SER A 234 -0.37 -19.18 1.93
C SER A 234 0.79 -18.51 2.68
N PHE A 235 1.75 -17.94 1.97
CA PHE A 235 2.88 -17.27 2.61
C PHE A 235 2.46 -15.99 3.33
N HIS A 236 1.54 -15.22 2.76
CA HIS A 236 0.99 -14.00 3.34
C HIS A 236 0.26 -14.27 4.66
N GLU A 237 -0.76 -15.13 4.60
CA GLU A 237 -1.61 -15.41 5.76
C GLU A 237 -0.85 -16.19 6.86
N PHE A 238 0.00 -17.11 6.45
CA PHE A 238 0.84 -17.81 7.43
C PHE A 238 1.78 -16.84 8.15
N TYR A 239 2.29 -15.84 7.42
CA TYR A 239 3.09 -14.80 8.06
C TYR A 239 2.30 -13.98 9.06
N HIS A 240 1.06 -13.64 8.79
CA HIS A 240 0.18 -13.01 9.77
C HIS A 240 0.00 -13.86 11.04
N ALA A 241 -0.19 -15.16 10.89
CA ALA A 241 -0.27 -16.06 12.04
C ALA A 241 1.02 -16.06 12.89
N VAL A 242 2.18 -15.93 12.24
CA VAL A 242 3.48 -15.76 12.90
C VAL A 242 3.58 -14.40 13.60
N GLN A 243 3.20 -13.31 12.92
CA GLN A 243 3.25 -11.93 13.45
C GLN A 243 2.40 -11.79 14.71
N LEU A 244 1.24 -12.45 14.76
CA LEU A 244 0.35 -12.47 15.93
C LEU A 244 1.03 -13.03 17.20
N ARG A 245 2.10 -13.79 17.05
CA ARG A 245 2.90 -14.29 18.19
C ARG A 245 3.79 -13.22 18.83
N TYR A 246 3.88 -12.04 18.22
CA TYR A 246 4.71 -10.91 18.66
C TYR A 246 3.89 -9.69 19.09
N LEU A 247 2.69 -9.55 18.56
CA LEU A 247 1.85 -8.38 18.81
C LEU A 247 1.05 -8.51 20.11
N ASP A 248 0.96 -7.42 20.84
CA ASP A 248 -0.23 -7.11 21.62
C ASP A 248 -1.29 -6.58 20.65
N LEU A 249 -2.38 -7.32 20.49
CA LEU A 249 -3.44 -7.06 19.51
C LEU A 249 -4.15 -5.70 19.64
N SER A 250 -3.68 -4.83 20.53
CA SER A 250 -4.26 -3.52 20.75
C SER A 250 -3.95 -2.50 19.65
N THR A 251 -2.85 -2.69 18.88
CA THR A 251 -2.41 -1.67 17.90
C THR A 251 -1.79 -2.32 16.67
N PRO A 252 -2.59 -2.66 15.64
CA PRO A 252 -2.06 -3.10 14.36
C PRO A 252 -1.23 -1.97 13.71
N THR A 253 -0.05 -2.30 13.20
CA THR A 253 0.83 -1.35 12.53
C THR A 253 0.77 -1.54 11.01
N PHE A 254 1.09 -0.49 10.24
CA PHE A 254 1.22 -0.61 8.79
C PHE A 254 2.26 -1.68 8.39
N TRP A 255 3.26 -1.93 9.25
CA TRP A 255 4.31 -2.91 9.02
C TRP A 255 3.77 -4.33 8.96
N PHE A 256 2.61 -4.58 9.53
CA PHE A 256 1.93 -5.86 9.50
C PHE A 256 1.68 -6.30 8.05
N GLU A 257 1.02 -5.46 7.25
CA GLU A 257 0.75 -5.73 5.84
C GLU A 257 1.99 -5.55 4.96
N ALA A 258 2.78 -4.50 5.20
CA ALA A 258 3.96 -4.22 4.42
C ALA A 258 4.98 -5.36 4.45
N SER A 259 5.17 -5.97 5.61
CA SER A 259 6.13 -7.08 5.72
C SER A 259 5.55 -8.40 5.19
N ALA A 260 4.25 -8.65 5.32
CA ALA A 260 3.62 -9.81 4.71
C ALA A 260 3.74 -9.76 3.18
N ALA A 261 3.35 -8.64 2.56
CA ALA A 261 3.47 -8.45 1.11
C ALA A 261 4.93 -8.48 0.61
N GLY A 262 5.89 -7.98 1.39
CA GLY A 262 7.30 -8.06 1.02
C GLY A 262 7.86 -9.48 1.10
N PHE A 263 7.37 -10.30 2.01
CA PHE A 263 7.76 -11.70 2.07
C PHE A 263 7.12 -12.57 0.98
N GLU A 264 5.97 -12.20 0.43
CA GLU A 264 5.45 -12.85 -0.78
C GLU A 264 6.50 -12.86 -1.88
N GLU A 265 7.10 -11.70 -2.16
CA GLU A 265 8.15 -11.54 -3.16
C GLU A 265 9.44 -12.28 -2.78
N ILE A 266 9.90 -12.16 -1.54
CA ILE A 266 11.13 -12.83 -1.08
C ILE A 266 11.03 -14.37 -1.21
N THR A 267 9.84 -14.91 -1.01
CA THR A 267 9.59 -16.37 -1.02
C THR A 267 9.15 -16.90 -2.38
N ASN A 268 8.56 -16.06 -3.20
CA ASN A 268 8.01 -16.41 -4.52
C ASN A 268 8.46 -15.41 -5.62
N PRO A 269 9.77 -15.29 -5.86
CA PRO A 269 10.32 -14.26 -6.75
C PRO A 269 10.00 -14.47 -8.24
N ASP A 270 9.20 -15.43 -8.57
CA ASP A 270 8.63 -15.71 -9.89
C ASP A 270 7.17 -15.20 -10.03
N ILE A 271 6.65 -14.55 -8.99
CA ILE A 271 5.27 -14.04 -8.96
C ILE A 271 5.29 -12.58 -8.46
N ASP A 272 5.43 -11.64 -9.39
CA ASP A 272 5.65 -10.20 -9.14
C ASP A 272 4.37 -9.43 -8.72
N ASP A 273 3.51 -10.03 -7.90
CA ASP A 273 2.22 -9.43 -7.52
C ASP A 273 2.36 -8.10 -6.79
N TYR A 274 3.35 -7.98 -5.91
CA TYR A 274 3.62 -6.77 -5.13
C TYR A 274 3.83 -5.52 -6.01
N ILE A 275 4.25 -5.68 -7.28
CA ILE A 275 4.43 -4.56 -8.23
C ILE A 275 3.11 -3.83 -8.46
N SER A 276 1.98 -4.52 -8.36
CA SER A 276 0.64 -3.94 -8.53
C SER A 276 0.31 -2.85 -7.51
N TYR A 277 0.92 -2.88 -6.33
CA TYR A 277 0.71 -1.91 -5.24
C TYR A 277 1.58 -0.65 -5.37
N ILE A 278 2.68 -0.71 -6.16
CA ILE A 278 3.65 0.39 -6.26
C ILE A 278 3.08 1.65 -6.93
N PRO A 279 2.19 1.61 -7.94
CA PRO A 279 1.59 2.82 -8.51
C PRO A 279 0.89 3.70 -7.45
N LYS A 280 0.02 3.11 -6.63
CA LYS A 280 -0.68 3.81 -5.54
C LYS A 280 0.29 4.36 -4.49
N PHE A 281 1.34 3.59 -4.20
CA PHE A 281 2.40 4.00 -3.30
C PHE A 281 3.11 5.28 -3.75
N PHE A 282 3.39 5.41 -5.05
CA PHE A 282 4.03 6.60 -5.61
C PHE A 282 3.10 7.80 -5.81
N GLU A 283 1.80 7.60 -5.89
CA GLU A 283 0.84 8.72 -5.97
C GLU A 283 0.86 9.62 -4.75
N ARG A 284 1.18 9.07 -3.58
CA ARG A 284 1.11 9.74 -2.28
C ARG A 284 2.48 9.95 -1.62
N THR A 285 3.52 10.18 -2.40
CA THR A 285 4.81 10.59 -1.84
C THR A 285 4.63 11.84 -0.97
N GLY A 286 5.30 11.88 0.18
CA GLY A 286 5.13 12.95 1.18
C GLY A 286 4.09 12.65 2.26
N GLN A 287 3.25 11.62 2.10
CA GLN A 287 2.51 11.02 3.21
C GLN A 287 3.38 9.96 3.88
N PRO A 288 3.17 9.70 5.19
CA PRO A 288 3.88 8.63 5.90
C PRO A 288 3.67 7.26 5.22
N LEU A 289 4.63 6.35 5.38
CA LEU A 289 4.44 4.95 4.96
C LEU A 289 3.30 4.27 5.72
N SER A 290 2.98 4.77 6.91
CA SER A 290 1.84 4.33 7.73
C SER A 290 0.46 4.81 7.23
N ASP A 291 0.40 5.58 6.15
CA ASP A 291 -0.87 5.92 5.49
C ASP A 291 -1.49 4.64 4.90
N SER A 292 -2.76 4.38 5.23
CA SER A 292 -3.47 3.13 4.86
C SER A 292 -3.49 2.83 3.35
N PHE A 293 -3.31 3.84 2.51
CA PHE A 293 -3.19 3.65 1.05
C PHE A 293 -1.79 3.28 0.59
N ARG A 294 -0.82 3.22 1.50
CA ARG A 294 0.60 2.97 1.18
C ARG A 294 1.14 1.68 1.80
N ASN A 295 0.40 1.04 2.71
CA ASN A 295 0.87 -0.10 3.50
C ASN A 295 1.42 -1.25 2.64
N TYR A 296 0.71 -1.72 1.63
CA TYR A 296 1.21 -2.78 0.74
C TYR A 296 2.43 -2.33 -0.08
N GLY A 297 2.41 -1.14 -0.66
CA GLY A 297 3.56 -0.59 -1.39
C GLY A 297 4.78 -0.32 -0.51
N ALA A 298 4.60 -0.20 0.81
CA ALA A 298 5.70 -0.14 1.77
C ALA A 298 6.45 -1.48 1.91
N SER A 299 5.97 -2.57 1.28
CA SER A 299 6.73 -3.82 1.05
C SER A 299 8.12 -3.56 0.47
N THR A 300 8.25 -2.55 -0.39
CA THR A 300 9.53 -2.11 -0.95
C THR A 300 10.56 -1.72 0.13
N LEU A 301 10.11 -1.24 1.31
CA LEU A 301 11.01 -1.00 2.44
C LEU A 301 11.51 -2.31 3.06
N LEU A 302 10.66 -3.34 3.18
CA LEU A 302 11.12 -4.65 3.62
C LEU A 302 12.15 -5.23 2.64
N LEU A 303 11.86 -5.17 1.32
CA LEU A 303 12.80 -5.65 0.30
C LEU A 303 14.14 -4.93 0.41
N TYR A 304 14.14 -3.62 0.62
CA TYR A 304 15.35 -2.85 0.85
C TYR A 304 16.08 -3.30 2.11
N LEU A 305 15.41 -3.38 3.24
CA LEU A 305 16.00 -3.75 4.53
C LEU A 305 16.56 -5.18 4.48
N TYR A 306 15.81 -6.12 3.92
CA TYR A 306 16.19 -7.51 3.78
C TYR A 306 17.42 -7.70 2.87
N ASN A 307 17.46 -7.00 1.73
CA ASN A 307 18.53 -7.15 0.76
C ASN A 307 19.79 -6.31 1.08
N ASN A 308 19.64 -5.18 1.78
CA ASN A 308 20.73 -4.21 1.92
C ASN A 308 21.17 -3.98 3.38
N VAL A 309 20.39 -4.42 4.37
CA VAL A 309 20.71 -4.22 5.78
C VAL A 309 20.96 -5.56 6.47
N SER A 310 19.94 -6.41 6.59
CA SER A 310 20.07 -7.75 7.20
C SER A 310 18.88 -8.63 6.85
N LYS A 311 19.13 -9.91 6.59
CA LYS A 311 18.07 -10.92 6.38
C LYS A 311 17.21 -11.15 7.64
N ASP A 312 17.73 -10.86 8.82
CA ASP A 312 17.05 -11.02 10.11
C ASP A 312 16.40 -9.73 10.62
N ILE A 313 16.40 -8.65 9.80
CA ILE A 313 15.98 -7.34 10.26
C ILE A 313 14.50 -7.33 10.67
N ASP A 314 13.65 -7.97 9.89
CA ASP A 314 12.22 -8.00 10.15
C ASP A 314 11.90 -8.80 11.43
N LYS A 315 12.51 -9.96 11.62
CA LYS A 315 12.42 -10.70 12.89
C LYS A 315 12.83 -9.83 14.08
N SER A 316 13.92 -9.06 13.94
CA SER A 316 14.39 -8.17 14.99
C SER A 316 13.36 -7.07 15.32
N ILE A 317 12.68 -6.53 14.30
CA ILE A 317 11.60 -5.56 14.45
C ILE A 317 10.44 -6.20 15.25
N TRP A 318 9.99 -7.40 14.90
CA TRP A 318 8.91 -8.09 15.60
C TRP A 318 9.29 -8.49 17.03
N GLU A 319 10.53 -8.92 17.28
CA GLU A 319 11.03 -9.17 18.64
C GLU A 319 11.03 -7.90 19.51
N ASN A 320 11.30 -6.75 18.90
CA ASN A 320 11.22 -5.46 19.61
C ASN A 320 9.78 -5.03 19.85
N PHE A 321 8.86 -5.23 18.90
CA PHE A 321 7.43 -5.03 19.13
C PHE A 321 6.91 -5.87 20.32
N SER A 322 7.30 -7.14 20.39
CA SER A 322 6.92 -8.02 21.50
C SER A 322 7.40 -7.52 22.86
N LYS A 323 8.54 -6.82 22.93
CA LYS A 323 9.09 -6.26 24.16
C LYS A 323 8.49 -4.89 24.51
N ASN A 324 8.16 -4.11 23.50
CA ASN A 324 7.72 -2.71 23.62
C ASN A 324 6.58 -2.43 22.64
N PRO A 325 5.38 -2.99 22.85
CA PRO A 325 4.29 -2.95 21.88
C PRO A 325 3.75 -1.54 21.59
N ASN A 326 3.94 -0.60 22.52
CA ASN A 326 3.45 0.78 22.40
C ASN A 326 4.43 1.72 21.67
N ASN A 327 5.63 1.24 21.33
CA ASN A 327 6.61 2.05 20.61
C ASN A 327 6.22 2.18 19.14
N SER A 328 6.62 3.28 18.51
CA SER A 328 6.44 3.49 17.07
C SER A 328 7.26 2.50 16.23
N PHE A 329 6.93 2.37 14.95
CA PHE A 329 7.74 1.58 14.02
C PHE A 329 9.17 2.13 13.93
N GLU A 330 9.33 3.45 13.98
CA GLU A 330 10.63 4.12 13.97
C GLU A 330 11.49 3.67 15.16
N ASP A 331 10.91 3.62 16.37
CA ASP A 331 11.62 3.15 17.56
C ASP A 331 12.03 1.67 17.42
N GLN A 332 11.15 0.84 16.86
CA GLN A 332 11.42 -0.58 16.65
C GLN A 332 12.54 -0.79 15.62
N LEU A 333 12.53 -0.02 14.53
CA LEU A 333 13.60 -0.08 13.54
C LEU A 333 14.93 0.41 14.12
N ILE A 334 14.94 1.54 14.85
CA ILE A 334 16.13 2.03 15.53
C ILE A 334 16.71 0.97 16.46
N ALA A 335 15.86 0.33 17.29
CA ALA A 335 16.29 -0.72 18.20
C ALA A 335 16.89 -1.92 17.45
N SER A 336 16.31 -2.28 16.29
CA SER A 336 16.72 -3.43 15.48
C SER A 336 18.06 -3.24 14.77
N ILE A 337 18.35 -2.01 14.32
CA ILE A 337 19.62 -1.70 13.62
C ILE A 337 20.75 -1.26 14.53
N LYS A 338 20.45 -0.91 15.78
CA LYS A 338 21.46 -0.49 16.78
C LYS A 338 22.62 -1.49 16.94
N PRO A 339 22.37 -2.81 17.03
CA PRO A 339 23.46 -3.80 17.09
C PRO A 339 24.36 -3.79 15.85
N LEU A 340 23.83 -3.38 14.69
CA LEU A 340 24.56 -3.26 13.44
C LEU A 340 25.36 -1.96 13.33
N LYS A 341 25.24 -1.05 14.31
CA LYS A 341 25.86 0.28 14.34
C LYS A 341 25.48 1.15 13.15
N LEU A 342 24.24 1.03 12.70
CA LEU A 342 23.67 1.77 11.58
C LEU A 342 22.77 2.90 12.08
N ASP A 343 22.64 3.97 11.27
CA ASP A 343 21.79 5.13 11.52
C ASP A 343 20.47 5.01 10.72
N ALA A 344 19.34 5.07 11.41
CA ALA A 344 18.03 4.87 10.81
C ALA A 344 17.68 5.95 9.77
N ASP A 345 18.01 7.21 10.05
CA ASP A 345 17.82 8.31 9.11
C ASP A 345 18.61 8.08 7.81
N SER A 346 19.85 7.60 7.93
CA SER A 346 20.70 7.31 6.78
C SER A 346 20.18 6.12 5.96
N ILE A 347 19.69 5.07 6.63
CA ILE A 347 19.08 3.90 5.99
C ILE A 347 17.83 4.31 5.23
N PHE A 348 16.93 5.05 5.86
CA PHE A 348 15.69 5.49 5.24
C PHE A 348 15.93 6.46 4.09
N HIS A 349 16.96 7.30 4.22
CA HIS A 349 17.37 8.21 3.14
C HIS A 349 17.95 7.44 1.95
N ASP A 350 18.84 6.46 2.18
CA ASP A 350 19.40 5.62 1.12
C ASP A 350 18.29 4.84 0.39
N TYR A 351 17.33 4.27 1.14
CA TYR A 351 16.12 3.68 0.55
C TYR A 351 15.39 4.67 -0.34
N SER A 352 15.15 5.90 0.13
CA SER A 352 14.44 6.94 -0.62
C SER A 352 15.20 7.36 -1.88
N VAL A 353 16.53 7.45 -1.79
CA VAL A 353 17.39 7.71 -2.96
C VAL A 353 17.23 6.61 -4.00
N ARG A 354 17.34 5.35 -3.61
CA ARG A 354 17.20 4.21 -4.53
C ARG A 354 15.82 4.13 -5.14
N LEU A 355 14.76 4.43 -4.38
CA LEU A 355 13.38 4.51 -4.88
C LEU A 355 13.21 5.54 -5.99
N SER A 356 13.91 6.67 -5.93
CA SER A 356 13.84 7.69 -6.97
C SER A 356 14.32 7.19 -8.34
N PHE A 357 15.07 6.09 -8.37
CA PHE A 357 15.56 5.39 -9.56
C PHE A 357 14.71 4.17 -9.93
N SER A 358 13.44 4.15 -9.63
CA SER A 358 12.52 3.08 -10.06
C SER A 358 12.20 3.16 -11.56
N GLY A 359 11.76 2.05 -12.14
CA GLY A 359 11.37 1.93 -13.53
C GLY A 359 12.55 2.19 -14.48
N LYS A 360 12.31 2.93 -15.55
CA LYS A 360 13.33 3.22 -16.56
C LYS A 360 14.57 3.93 -16.01
N ARG A 361 14.45 4.64 -14.89
CA ARG A 361 15.59 5.31 -14.25
C ARG A 361 16.50 4.34 -13.49
N SER A 362 16.10 3.11 -13.25
CA SER A 362 16.93 2.11 -12.56
C SER A 362 18.26 1.84 -13.28
N LYS A 363 18.28 1.97 -14.62
CA LYS A 363 19.50 1.82 -15.43
C LYS A 363 20.60 2.84 -15.08
N ASP A 364 20.23 3.96 -14.45
CA ASP A 364 21.16 5.01 -14.06
C ASP A 364 21.88 4.70 -12.74
N LEU A 365 21.47 3.62 -12.06
CA LEU A 365 22.15 3.04 -10.90
C LEU A 365 22.83 1.71 -11.26
N PRO A 366 23.99 1.40 -10.66
CA PRO A 366 24.54 0.04 -10.71
C PRO A 366 23.54 -0.97 -10.13
N LYS A 367 23.34 -2.11 -10.81
CA LYS A 367 22.35 -3.13 -10.38
C LYS A 367 22.52 -3.56 -8.91
N LYS A 368 23.76 -3.62 -8.41
CA LYS A 368 24.05 -3.89 -6.99
C LYS A 368 23.50 -2.86 -6.00
N SER A 369 23.10 -1.68 -6.51
CA SER A 369 22.49 -0.60 -5.71
C SER A 369 20.98 -0.55 -5.84
N TRP A 370 20.37 -1.49 -6.52
CA TRP A 370 18.92 -1.60 -6.59
C TRP A 370 18.36 -2.10 -5.26
N ILE A 371 17.12 -1.75 -4.99
CA ILE A 371 16.35 -2.28 -3.84
C ILE A 371 16.07 -3.76 -4.06
N HIS A 372 15.59 -4.10 -5.26
CA HIS A 372 15.26 -5.44 -5.68
C HIS A 372 15.61 -5.67 -7.16
N ASN A 373 15.69 -6.93 -7.58
CA ASN A 373 16.04 -7.28 -8.96
C ASN A 373 15.06 -6.74 -10.00
N ASP A 374 13.79 -6.61 -9.64
CA ASP A 374 12.68 -6.16 -10.50
C ASP A 374 12.50 -4.65 -10.52
N GLN A 375 13.39 -3.89 -9.89
CA GLN A 375 13.25 -2.42 -9.79
C GLN A 375 13.11 -1.74 -11.15
N SER A 376 13.58 -2.37 -12.23
CA SER A 376 13.39 -1.87 -13.61
C SER A 376 11.95 -2.02 -14.12
N GLU A 377 11.19 -2.93 -13.55
CA GLU A 377 9.80 -3.23 -13.91
C GLU A 377 8.79 -2.39 -13.11
N TRP A 378 9.26 -1.80 -12.02
CA TRP A 378 8.44 -0.92 -11.21
C TRP A 378 7.99 0.31 -12.01
N PRO A 379 6.84 0.91 -11.66
CA PRO A 379 6.48 2.23 -12.18
C PRO A 379 7.55 3.25 -11.78
N GLU A 380 7.69 4.29 -12.58
CA GLU A 380 8.58 5.38 -12.21
C GLU A 380 8.04 6.16 -11.02
N ALA A 381 8.89 6.43 -10.04
CA ALA A 381 8.55 7.27 -8.91
C ALA A 381 8.08 8.65 -9.38
N LYS A 382 6.98 9.14 -8.81
CA LYS A 382 6.41 10.44 -9.15
C LYS A 382 7.34 11.57 -8.73
N ILE A 383 7.83 12.31 -9.71
CA ILE A 383 8.66 13.49 -9.49
C ILE A 383 7.79 14.73 -9.66
N ILE A 384 7.83 15.62 -8.68
CA ILE A 384 7.09 16.88 -8.67
C ILE A 384 7.95 17.91 -9.41
N VAL A 385 7.44 18.44 -10.52
CA VAL A 385 8.08 19.58 -11.21
C VAL A 385 7.66 20.87 -10.50
N SER A 386 8.63 21.64 -10.01
CA SER A 386 8.34 22.86 -9.25
C SER A 386 9.49 23.85 -9.38
N ASP A 387 9.17 25.12 -9.42
CA ASP A 387 10.11 26.25 -9.44
C ASP A 387 10.71 26.50 -8.05
N SER A 388 10.05 26.01 -7.00
CA SER A 388 10.51 26.11 -5.62
C SER A 388 10.30 24.80 -4.89
N ILE A 389 11.24 24.43 -4.03
CA ILE A 389 11.14 23.25 -3.19
C ILE A 389 10.76 23.67 -1.78
N ASN A 390 9.60 23.23 -1.34
CA ASN A 390 9.23 23.22 0.06
C ASN A 390 9.32 21.79 0.58
N PRO A 391 10.38 21.40 1.27
CA PRO A 391 10.60 20.04 1.73
C PRO A 391 9.79 19.69 2.99
N ASN A 392 8.65 20.32 3.23
CA ASN A 392 7.77 19.96 4.33
C ASN A 392 7.29 18.52 4.16
N ILE A 393 7.90 17.60 4.91
CA ILE A 393 7.72 16.15 4.83
C ILE A 393 7.40 15.62 6.23
N ARG A 394 6.39 14.75 6.34
CA ARG A 394 6.06 14.06 7.58
C ARG A 394 7.10 13.00 7.92
N SER A 395 7.06 12.48 9.16
CA SER A 395 7.83 11.30 9.53
C SER A 395 7.52 10.11 8.61
N LEU A 396 8.48 9.24 8.37
CA LEU A 396 8.40 8.09 7.45
C LEU A 396 7.91 8.46 6.05
N ALA A 397 8.31 9.61 5.54
CA ALA A 397 7.93 10.06 4.22
C ALA A 397 9.13 10.55 3.40
N PHE A 398 8.93 10.61 2.08
CA PHE A 398 9.90 11.14 1.13
C PHE A 398 9.18 11.89 0.02
N LYS A 399 9.91 12.80 -0.64
CA LYS A 399 9.45 13.51 -1.84
C LYS A 399 10.57 13.63 -2.84
N PHE A 400 10.19 13.64 -4.12
CA PHE A 400 11.08 13.81 -5.24
C PHE A 400 10.68 15.03 -6.05
N TYR A 401 11.65 15.89 -6.37
CA TYR A 401 11.43 17.11 -7.13
C TYR A 401 12.37 17.20 -8.32
N ASN A 402 11.87 17.74 -9.41
CA ASN A 402 12.68 18.23 -10.52
C ASN A 402 12.55 19.74 -10.56
N ILE A 403 13.70 20.42 -10.53
CA ILE A 403 13.77 21.86 -10.75
C ILE A 403 14.18 22.07 -12.20
N PRO A 404 13.39 22.74 -13.04
CA PRO A 404 13.77 23.07 -14.41
C PRO A 404 15.05 23.88 -14.45
N GLN A 405 15.92 23.63 -15.42
CA GLN A 405 17.27 24.24 -15.53
C GLN A 405 17.30 25.79 -15.51
N ASN A 406 16.23 26.42 -15.98
CA ASN A 406 16.11 27.89 -16.00
C ASN A 406 16.02 28.51 -14.60
N TYR A 407 15.84 27.70 -13.55
CA TYR A 407 15.68 28.10 -12.16
C TYR A 407 16.84 27.62 -11.26
N ALA A 408 17.96 27.19 -11.82
CA ALA A 408 19.13 26.75 -11.05
C ALA A 408 19.87 27.91 -10.34
N SER A 409 19.10 28.76 -9.68
CA SER A 409 19.62 29.68 -8.66
C SER A 409 19.75 28.93 -7.35
N PRO A 410 20.87 29.03 -6.63
CA PRO A 410 21.06 28.37 -5.33
C PRO A 410 20.03 28.78 -4.25
N TYR A 411 19.17 29.73 -4.55
CA TYR A 411 18.14 30.27 -3.63
C TYR A 411 16.77 29.59 -3.72
N VAL A 412 16.58 28.61 -4.61
CA VAL A 412 15.28 27.97 -4.85
C VAL A 412 14.96 26.88 -3.81
N VAL A 413 15.96 26.41 -3.07
CA VAL A 413 15.80 25.39 -2.03
C VAL A 413 16.12 25.98 -0.67
N ASP A 414 15.09 26.28 0.10
CA ASP A 414 15.26 26.77 1.48
C ASP A 414 15.27 25.59 2.46
N PHE A 415 16.46 25.28 2.99
CA PHE A 415 16.67 24.26 4.02
C PHE A 415 16.58 24.79 5.47
N THR A 416 16.31 26.09 5.66
CA THR A 416 16.43 26.75 6.97
C THR A 416 15.59 26.09 8.07
N ASN A 417 14.50 25.44 7.71
CA ASN A 417 13.59 24.75 8.63
C ASN A 417 13.38 23.27 8.26
N PHE A 418 14.22 22.70 7.41
CA PHE A 418 14.10 21.30 7.02
C PHE A 418 14.79 20.39 8.05
N THR A 419 14.04 19.48 8.64
CA THR A 419 14.54 18.41 9.48
C THR A 419 14.40 17.09 8.73
N GLY A 420 15.50 16.55 8.28
CA GLY A 420 15.54 15.34 7.47
C GLY A 420 16.83 15.27 6.69
N LYS A 421 16.89 14.35 5.73
CA LYS A 421 18.05 14.21 4.85
C LYS A 421 17.68 14.57 3.42
N ALA A 422 18.61 15.18 2.71
CA ALA A 422 18.46 15.58 1.33
C ALA A 422 19.61 15.07 0.48
N SER A 423 19.31 14.72 -0.77
CA SER A 423 20.28 14.43 -1.82
C SER A 423 19.79 14.99 -3.15
N VAL A 424 20.71 15.18 -4.08
CA VAL A 424 20.39 15.49 -5.46
C VAL A 424 21.08 14.49 -6.38
N ALA A 425 20.33 13.91 -7.30
CA ALA A 425 20.84 13.16 -8.42
C ALA A 425 20.96 14.11 -9.62
N LEU A 426 22.16 14.34 -10.09
CA LEU A 426 22.45 15.19 -11.24
C LEU A 426 22.73 14.32 -12.46
N TYR A 427 22.02 14.60 -13.54
CA TYR A 427 22.16 13.90 -14.80
C TYR A 427 23.02 14.72 -15.74
N LYS A 428 24.02 14.08 -16.30
CA LYS A 428 24.88 14.66 -17.35
C LYS A 428 25.30 13.56 -18.32
N ASP A 429 25.12 13.79 -19.61
CA ASP A 429 25.46 12.83 -20.67
C ASP A 429 24.89 11.42 -20.41
N GLY A 430 23.65 11.34 -19.92
CA GLY A 430 22.95 10.08 -19.61
C GLY A 430 23.47 9.31 -18.39
N LYS A 431 24.27 9.95 -17.53
CA LYS A 431 24.77 9.37 -16.28
C LYS A 431 24.27 10.16 -15.08
N ALA A 432 23.88 9.46 -14.02
CA ALA A 432 23.50 10.06 -12.76
C ALA A 432 24.67 10.09 -11.77
N SER A 433 24.84 11.22 -11.09
CA SER A 433 25.75 11.38 -9.95
C SER A 433 24.96 11.86 -8.75
N ILE A 434 25.10 11.18 -7.60
CA ILE A 434 24.31 11.46 -6.41
C ILE A 434 25.18 12.22 -5.41
N TYR A 435 24.66 13.35 -4.92
CA TYR A 435 25.31 14.22 -3.96
C TYR A 435 24.42 14.37 -2.72
N LYS A 436 24.98 14.15 -1.54
CA LYS A 436 24.31 14.45 -0.26
C LYS A 436 24.35 15.95 0.00
N ILE A 437 23.23 16.47 0.47
CA ILE A 437 23.10 17.89 0.84
C ILE A 437 23.05 17.98 2.36
N GLU A 438 24.12 18.48 2.95
CA GLU A 438 24.26 18.58 4.41
C GLU A 438 24.00 20.00 4.94
N SER A 439 24.12 21.00 4.08
CA SER A 439 23.93 22.41 4.43
C SER A 439 23.80 23.29 3.19
N ASN A 440 23.41 24.56 3.37
CA ASN A 440 23.45 25.58 2.32
C ASN A 440 24.87 25.77 1.73
N ASN A 441 25.92 25.55 2.52
CA ASN A 441 27.30 25.62 2.02
C ASN A 441 27.59 24.51 1.01
N THR A 442 27.04 23.31 1.20
CA THR A 442 27.14 22.21 0.23
C THR A 442 26.53 22.62 -1.10
N LEU A 443 25.35 23.27 -1.10
CA LEU A 443 24.70 23.76 -2.30
C LEU A 443 25.56 24.81 -3.03
N ASN A 444 26.12 25.76 -2.29
CA ASN A 444 27.00 26.80 -2.87
C ASN A 444 28.22 26.19 -3.54
N SER A 445 28.83 25.17 -2.93
CA SER A 445 29.98 24.46 -3.51
C SER A 445 29.64 23.66 -4.77
N MET A 446 28.37 23.30 -4.94
CA MET A 446 27.86 22.52 -6.08
C MET A 446 27.29 23.40 -7.21
N ALA A 447 27.25 24.72 -7.07
CA ALA A 447 26.58 25.61 -8.02
C ALA A 447 27.05 25.42 -9.46
N SER A 448 28.36 25.22 -9.68
CA SER A 448 28.94 24.96 -11.02
C SER A 448 28.52 23.61 -11.58
N VAL A 449 28.39 22.58 -10.74
CA VAL A 449 27.96 21.22 -11.16
C VAL A 449 26.47 21.23 -11.48
N LEU A 450 25.67 21.90 -10.65
CA LEU A 450 24.24 22.09 -10.89
C LEU A 450 23.96 22.80 -12.21
N SER A 451 24.69 23.90 -12.50
CA SER A 451 24.52 24.67 -13.74
C SER A 451 24.98 23.94 -15.00
N SER A 452 25.86 22.95 -14.87
CA SER A 452 26.37 22.14 -15.98
C SER A 452 25.66 20.80 -16.19
N SER A 453 24.68 20.47 -15.37
CA SER A 453 23.90 19.24 -15.52
C SER A 453 22.72 19.41 -16.46
N ASP A 454 22.31 18.33 -17.14
CA ASP A 454 21.18 18.32 -18.09
C ASP A 454 19.83 18.33 -17.35
N SER A 455 19.76 17.68 -16.20
CA SER A 455 18.59 17.64 -15.33
C SER A 455 18.97 17.24 -13.90
N SER A 456 18.05 17.44 -12.97
CA SER A 456 18.27 17.07 -11.57
C SER A 456 17.04 16.44 -10.96
N VAL A 457 17.24 15.48 -10.05
CA VAL A 457 16.20 14.95 -9.17
C VAL A 457 16.63 15.19 -7.73
N TRP A 458 15.83 15.97 -7.03
CA TRP A 458 16.03 16.29 -5.62
C TRP A 458 15.26 15.31 -4.77
N ILE A 459 15.91 14.67 -3.83
CA ILE A 459 15.37 13.62 -2.97
C ILE A 459 15.39 14.13 -1.53
N PHE A 460 14.22 14.17 -0.93
CA PHE A 460 14.03 14.55 0.46
C PHE A 460 13.40 13.39 1.21
N SER A 461 13.88 13.08 2.39
CA SER A 461 13.31 12.09 3.27
C SER A 461 13.37 12.53 4.72
N ARG A 462 12.41 12.05 5.50
CA ARG A 462 12.37 12.23 6.93
C ARG A 462 12.00 10.92 7.60
N PHE A 463 12.86 10.50 8.53
CA PHE A 463 12.62 9.39 9.43
C PHE A 463 12.42 9.95 10.85
N GLY A 464 11.48 9.46 11.59
CA GLY A 464 11.21 9.93 12.94
C GLY A 464 10.54 11.31 13.04
N GLU A 465 10.04 11.63 14.22
CA GLU A 465 9.49 12.93 14.54
C GLU A 465 10.61 13.83 15.10
N SER A 466 10.86 14.96 14.47
CA SER A 466 11.63 16.03 15.11
C SER A 466 10.65 17.10 15.57
N GLU A 467 10.85 17.61 16.78
CA GLU A 467 9.96 18.54 17.47
C GLU A 467 9.75 19.91 16.78
N SER A 468 10.33 20.15 15.61
CA SER A 468 10.42 21.49 15.03
C SER A 468 9.68 21.76 13.73
N LEU A 469 8.87 20.83 13.20
CA LEU A 469 7.98 21.21 12.11
C LEU A 469 6.63 21.62 12.69
N PRO A 470 6.16 22.85 12.43
CA PRO A 470 4.77 23.16 12.71
C PRO A 470 3.93 22.16 11.92
N ILE A 471 3.24 21.27 12.62
CA ILE A 471 2.14 20.50 12.06
C ILE A 471 1.24 21.56 11.43
N VAL A 472 1.15 21.59 10.11
CA VAL A 472 0.07 22.32 9.45
C VAL A 472 -1.17 21.50 9.79
N ASN A 473 -1.71 21.73 10.98
CA ASN A 473 -3.05 21.29 11.31
C ASN A 473 -3.92 21.84 10.18
N ASN A 474 -4.74 21.01 9.58
CA ASN A 474 -5.80 21.50 8.69
C ASN A 474 -6.72 22.53 9.38
N ASP A 475 -6.59 22.67 10.70
CA ASP A 475 -7.21 23.67 11.57
C ASP A 475 -6.33 24.90 11.82
N ALA A 476 -5.12 24.99 11.26
CA ALA A 476 -4.32 26.19 11.38
C ALA A 476 -5.06 27.35 10.74
N ALA A 477 -5.23 28.43 11.52
CA ALA A 477 -5.87 29.62 11.00
C ALA A 477 -5.11 30.15 9.78
N PRO A 478 -5.79 30.55 8.71
CA PRO A 478 -5.16 31.17 7.56
C PRO A 478 -4.20 32.29 7.98
N HIS A 479 -2.98 32.27 7.44
CA HIS A 479 -1.98 33.30 7.69
C HIS A 479 -1.31 33.74 6.38
N ALA A 480 -0.78 34.95 6.38
CA ALA A 480 0.01 35.47 5.27
C ALA A 480 1.50 35.13 5.46
N TYR A 481 2.23 34.93 4.37
CA TYR A 481 3.69 34.74 4.40
C TYR A 481 4.34 35.19 3.08
N PRO A 482 5.60 35.67 3.09
CA PRO A 482 6.38 35.95 4.29
C PRO A 482 5.81 37.14 5.08
N VAL A 483 6.06 37.19 6.39
CA VAL A 483 5.67 38.32 7.23
C VAL A 483 6.82 38.64 8.19
N PRO A 484 7.34 39.89 8.20
CA PRO A 484 6.95 41.00 7.31
C PRO A 484 7.32 40.73 5.86
N TRP A 485 6.40 41.10 4.93
CA TRP A 485 6.66 40.99 3.50
C TRP A 485 7.59 42.12 3.05
N LYS A 486 8.60 41.80 2.26
CA LYS A 486 9.55 42.78 1.69
C LYS A 486 9.61 42.74 0.17
N GLU A 487 9.64 41.54 -0.39
CA GLU A 487 9.75 41.29 -1.84
C GLU A 487 9.22 39.88 -2.19
N GLY A 488 9.01 39.63 -3.49
CA GLY A 488 8.51 38.37 -3.99
C GLY A 488 6.99 38.19 -3.82
N PRO A 489 6.46 36.99 -4.02
CA PRO A 489 5.03 36.75 -3.85
C PRO A 489 4.59 36.79 -2.39
N LEU A 490 3.47 37.44 -2.11
CA LEU A 490 2.77 37.40 -0.81
C LEU A 490 1.70 36.32 -0.85
N CYS A 491 1.86 35.29 -0.07
CA CYS A 491 0.96 34.15 -0.08
C CYS A 491 0.11 34.05 1.19
N PHE A 492 -1.03 33.38 1.08
CA PHE A 492 -1.98 33.12 2.14
C PHE A 492 -2.29 31.62 2.18
N ALA A 493 -2.04 30.94 3.31
CA ALA A 493 -2.33 29.53 3.54
C ALA A 493 -2.40 29.21 5.04
N PRO A 494 -2.96 28.06 5.44
CA PRO A 494 -3.82 27.21 4.62
C PRO A 494 -5.18 27.87 4.40
N LEU A 495 -5.74 27.73 3.22
CA LEU A 495 -7.07 28.24 2.89
C LEU A 495 -8.08 27.08 2.82
N PRO A 496 -9.35 27.29 3.25
CA PRO A 496 -10.39 26.28 3.12
C PRO A 496 -10.63 25.90 1.65
N ARG A 497 -10.71 24.60 1.35
CA ARG A 497 -10.98 24.10 -0.01
C ARG A 497 -12.34 24.60 -0.55
N GLY A 498 -12.40 24.77 -1.87
CA GLY A 498 -13.58 25.19 -2.62
C GLY A 498 -13.45 26.59 -3.21
N LYS A 499 -14.42 26.99 -4.05
CA LYS A 499 -14.46 28.33 -4.64
C LYS A 499 -14.86 29.35 -3.58
N LYS A 500 -13.89 30.03 -3.04
CA LYS A 500 -14.05 31.08 -2.02
C LYS A 500 -13.30 32.32 -2.45
N PHE A 501 -13.41 33.36 -1.68
CA PHE A 501 -12.66 34.58 -1.89
C PHE A 501 -11.88 34.96 -0.62
N ILE A 502 -10.78 35.67 -0.82
CA ILE A 502 -9.99 36.32 0.20
C ILE A 502 -10.19 37.82 0.08
N GLU A 503 -10.49 38.50 1.17
CA GLU A 503 -10.56 39.93 1.25
C GLU A 503 -9.34 40.48 1.96
N ILE A 504 -8.67 41.45 1.35
CA ILE A 504 -7.55 42.17 1.94
C ILE A 504 -8.03 43.56 2.28
N ARG A 505 -7.72 44.00 3.50
CA ARG A 505 -8.22 45.26 4.05
C ARG A 505 -7.11 46.05 4.73
N THR A 506 -7.26 47.38 4.77
CA THR A 506 -6.43 48.25 5.60
C THR A 506 -6.60 47.91 7.09
N ARG A 507 -5.71 48.44 7.95
CA ARG A 507 -5.88 48.39 9.41
C ARG A 507 -7.23 48.99 9.87
N ARG A 508 -7.74 49.99 9.14
CA ARG A 508 -9.05 50.67 9.46
C ARG A 508 -10.26 49.87 8.98
N GLY A 509 -10.05 48.84 8.14
CA GLY A 509 -11.11 47.98 7.64
C GLY A 509 -11.56 48.27 6.20
N ASP A 510 -10.96 49.26 5.53
CA ASP A 510 -11.28 49.57 4.14
C ASP A 510 -10.83 48.41 3.24
N LEU A 511 -11.67 48.00 2.27
CA LEU A 511 -11.37 46.94 1.32
C LEU A 511 -10.32 47.41 0.32
N ILE A 512 -9.24 46.64 0.19
CA ILE A 512 -8.19 46.87 -0.81
C ILE A 512 -8.40 45.95 -2.01
N SER A 513 -8.60 44.67 -1.76
CA SER A 513 -8.82 43.68 -2.81
C SER A 513 -9.72 42.54 -2.34
N GLN A 514 -10.44 41.97 -3.28
CA GLN A 514 -11.21 40.74 -3.10
C GLN A 514 -10.89 39.77 -4.24
N GLU A 515 -10.12 38.71 -3.91
CA GLU A 515 -9.63 37.77 -4.89
C GLU A 515 -10.30 36.40 -4.73
N LYS A 516 -10.70 35.80 -5.84
CA LYS A 516 -11.21 34.41 -5.85
C LYS A 516 -10.05 33.45 -5.90
N TYR A 517 -10.15 32.37 -5.14
CA TYR A 517 -9.17 31.29 -5.17
C TYR A 517 -9.83 29.92 -5.26
N GLU A 518 -9.07 28.97 -5.81
CA GLU A 518 -9.39 27.54 -5.83
C GLU A 518 -8.20 26.81 -5.22
N GLY A 519 -8.42 25.88 -4.30
CA GLY A 519 -7.32 25.16 -3.64
C GLY A 519 -7.13 25.56 -2.18
N THR A 520 -5.90 25.38 -1.67
CA THR A 520 -5.57 25.60 -0.25
C THR A 520 -4.60 26.74 -0.01
N SER A 521 -4.21 27.46 -1.05
CA SER A 521 -3.36 28.65 -0.99
C SER A 521 -3.73 29.65 -2.09
N PHE A 522 -3.34 30.91 -1.90
CA PHE A 522 -3.46 32.00 -2.85
C PHE A 522 -2.28 32.93 -2.69
N CYS A 523 -1.69 33.40 -3.79
CA CYS A 523 -0.56 34.33 -3.76
C CYS A 523 -0.81 35.53 -4.66
N LEU A 524 -0.43 36.71 -4.17
CA LEU A 524 -0.27 37.93 -4.96
C LEU A 524 1.17 38.04 -5.43
N GLN A 525 1.39 38.40 -6.69
CA GLN A 525 2.73 38.65 -7.21
C GLN A 525 3.27 39.98 -6.67
N GLU A 526 4.58 40.15 -6.70
CA GLU A 526 5.24 41.32 -6.11
C GLU A 526 4.74 42.66 -6.66
N ASP A 527 4.55 42.75 -7.96
CA ASP A 527 4.01 43.91 -8.64
C ASP A 527 2.58 44.25 -8.19
N GLN A 528 1.75 43.23 -8.00
CA GLN A 528 0.39 43.39 -7.44
C GLN A 528 0.45 43.90 -6.01
N VAL A 529 1.34 43.33 -5.16
CA VAL A 529 1.49 43.79 -3.78
C VAL A 529 1.93 45.25 -3.73
N LYS A 530 2.95 45.63 -4.48
CA LYS A 530 3.47 46.99 -4.53
C LYS A 530 2.47 48.02 -5.10
N SER A 531 1.62 47.59 -6.04
CA SER A 531 0.60 48.44 -6.61
C SER A 531 -0.60 48.71 -5.68
N MET A 532 -0.92 47.75 -4.80
CA MET A 532 -2.09 47.79 -3.95
C MET A 532 -1.83 48.20 -2.50
N MET A 533 -0.63 47.96 -1.98
CA MET A 533 -0.31 48.06 -0.55
C MET A 533 0.98 48.83 -0.31
N ALA A 534 0.91 50.00 0.30
CA ALA A 534 2.08 50.68 0.85
C ALA A 534 2.59 49.98 2.13
N PRO A 535 3.86 50.24 2.59
CA PRO A 535 4.32 49.71 3.87
C PRO A 535 3.34 49.99 5.01
N GLY A 536 3.03 48.97 5.79
CA GLY A 536 2.04 49.11 6.88
C GLY A 536 1.43 47.78 7.36
N LEU A 537 0.48 47.89 8.27
CA LEU A 537 -0.28 46.78 8.82
C LEU A 537 -1.57 46.57 8.07
N PHE A 538 -1.79 45.37 7.58
CA PHE A 538 -2.97 44.97 6.85
C PHE A 538 -3.68 43.81 7.52
N ARG A 539 -4.88 43.53 7.06
CA ARG A 539 -5.70 42.40 7.52
C ARG A 539 -6.27 41.64 6.33
N PHE A 540 -6.45 40.35 6.49
CA PHE A 540 -7.20 39.57 5.52
C PHE A 540 -8.22 38.67 6.18
N ARG A 541 -9.24 38.29 5.42
CA ARG A 541 -10.32 37.41 5.83
C ARG A 541 -10.72 36.49 4.67
N VAL A 542 -11.02 35.24 4.99
CA VAL A 542 -11.48 34.24 4.01
C VAL A 542 -13.00 34.10 4.08
N GLY A 543 -13.68 34.43 2.99
CA GLY A 543 -15.17 34.45 2.93
C GLY A 543 -15.82 35.47 3.87
N ASN A 544 -17.15 35.53 3.87
CA ASN A 544 -17.91 36.57 4.58
C ASN A 544 -17.88 36.47 6.11
N LYS A 545 -17.61 35.30 6.66
CA LYS A 545 -17.66 35.02 8.11
C LYS A 545 -16.34 34.49 8.70
N GLY A 546 -15.24 34.53 7.94
CA GLY A 546 -13.95 34.04 8.39
C GLY A 546 -13.31 34.92 9.46
N ARG A 547 -12.43 34.33 10.27
CA ARG A 547 -11.59 35.07 11.22
C ARG A 547 -10.66 36.02 10.45
N THR A 548 -10.48 37.21 10.99
CA THR A 548 -9.56 38.20 10.42
C THR A 548 -8.15 37.99 10.97
N THR A 549 -7.17 37.91 10.10
CA THR A 549 -5.75 37.77 10.45
C THR A 549 -4.95 38.96 9.96
N SER A 550 -3.97 39.42 10.74
CA SER A 550 -3.14 40.57 10.40
C SER A 550 -1.80 40.15 9.79
N PHE A 551 -1.23 40.99 8.91
CA PHE A 551 0.10 40.84 8.32
C PHE A 551 0.75 42.21 8.06
N ILE A 552 2.07 42.22 7.85
CA ILE A 552 2.86 43.45 7.72
C ILE A 552 3.55 43.48 6.34
N ILE A 553 3.46 44.63 5.69
CA ILE A 553 4.22 45.00 4.50
C ILE A 553 5.34 45.96 4.90
N ALA A 554 6.57 45.65 4.53
CA ALA A 554 7.76 46.38 5.00
C ALA A 554 8.88 46.44 3.94
N TYR A 555 8.55 46.98 2.77
CA TYR A 555 9.54 47.22 1.70
C TYR A 555 10.03 48.65 1.67
#